data_7c0bc2c2257d3e98176c3c59e891e352
#
_entry.id   7c0bc2c2257d3e98176c3c59e891e352
#
_cell.length_a   1.000
_cell.length_b   1.000
_cell.length_c   1.000
_cell.angle_alpha   90.00
_cell.angle_beta   90.00
_cell.angle_gamma   90.00
#
_symmetry.space_group_name_H-M   'P 1'
#
loop_
_entity.id
_entity.type
_entity.pdbx_description
1 polymer ?
#
loop_
_entity_poly.entity_id
_entity_poly.type
_entity_poly.pdbx_seq_one_letter_code
_entity_poly.pdbx_strand_id
1 'polypeptide(L)'
;MAVSENNAHYGHRLRVYRKIGDDIYDEVYYLTENGKPVSKKQEREIRAFAKARDKELLQYQIEYQQQLDAANPIKFHKDGRIIGLTRQQQQNNEREADIFKLRMRLPDGSISWGSISIDLHGFDNAFALALERIVELLAINKRTKIYQQMKKAKAAY
;
A
#
# COMPACT_ATOMS: atom_id res chain seq x y z
N MET A 1 -12.39 -10.88 5.99
CA MET A 1 -12.18 -12.18 6.66
C MET A 1 -11.38 -13.05 5.70
N ALA A 2 -10.19 -13.52 6.11
CA ALA A 2 -9.30 -14.32 5.25
C ALA A 2 -9.37 -15.83 5.55
N VAL A 3 -10.38 -16.24 6.33
CA VAL A 3 -10.71 -17.66 6.50
C VAL A 3 -11.66 -18.05 5.39
N SER A 4 -11.22 -18.93 4.49
CA SER A 4 -12.07 -19.53 3.46
C SER A 4 -12.35 -20.98 3.77
N GLU A 5 -13.59 -21.41 3.51
CA GLU A 5 -14.01 -22.80 3.63
C GLU A 5 -14.03 -23.44 2.25
N ASN A 6 -13.37 -24.59 2.12
CA ASN A 6 -13.24 -25.27 0.84
C ASN A 6 -13.59 -26.76 1.00
N ASN A 7 -14.54 -27.23 0.19
CA ASN A 7 -14.92 -28.63 0.03
C ASN A 7 -14.18 -29.21 -1.17
N ALA A 8 -12.87 -29.37 -1.07
CA ALA A 8 -12.08 -29.95 -2.16
C ALA A 8 -12.09 -31.49 -2.08
N HIS A 9 -11.60 -32.13 -3.14
CA HIS A 9 -11.46 -33.58 -3.28
C HIS A 9 -10.71 -34.27 -2.10
N TYR A 10 -9.97 -33.47 -1.30
CA TYR A 10 -9.20 -33.91 -0.13
C TYR A 10 -9.91 -33.71 1.21
N GLY A 11 -11.24 -33.44 1.21
CA GLY A 11 -12.05 -33.26 2.42
C GLY A 11 -12.33 -31.80 2.76
N HIS A 12 -13.20 -31.66 3.77
CA HIS A 12 -13.66 -30.38 4.24
C HIS A 12 -12.56 -29.70 5.09
N ARG A 13 -12.17 -28.47 4.73
CA ARG A 13 -11.06 -27.75 5.38
C ARG A 13 -11.30 -26.26 5.45
N LEU A 14 -10.69 -25.61 6.45
CA LEU A 14 -10.54 -24.16 6.55
C LEU A 14 -9.13 -23.78 6.10
N ARG A 15 -9.01 -22.67 5.41
CA ARG A 15 -7.72 -22.10 5.03
C ARG A 15 -7.64 -20.67 5.56
N VAL A 16 -6.58 -20.37 6.31
CA VAL A 16 -6.20 -19.03 6.71
C VAL A 16 -5.07 -18.58 5.80
N TYR A 17 -5.31 -17.55 5.00
CA TYR A 17 -4.32 -17.03 4.07
C TYR A 17 -4.14 -15.54 4.26
N ARG A 18 -2.88 -15.11 4.49
CA ARG A 18 -2.50 -13.69 4.50
C ARG A 18 -1.12 -13.50 3.91
N LYS A 19 -0.95 -12.39 3.17
CA LYS A 19 0.35 -11.91 2.74
C LYS A 19 0.68 -10.64 3.51
N ILE A 20 1.84 -10.62 4.19
CA ILE A 20 2.32 -9.49 4.98
C ILE A 20 3.73 -9.16 4.49
N GLY A 21 3.88 -8.04 3.80
CA GLY A 21 5.13 -7.75 3.09
C GLY A 21 5.42 -8.80 2.03
N ASP A 22 6.57 -9.43 2.14
CA ASP A 22 6.98 -10.54 1.26
C ASP A 22 6.67 -11.92 1.83
N ASP A 23 6.28 -11.99 3.10
CA ASP A 23 5.93 -13.23 3.78
C ASP A 23 4.51 -13.68 3.44
N ILE A 24 4.35 -14.98 3.24
CA ILE A 24 3.06 -15.63 2.97
C ILE A 24 2.75 -16.58 4.12
N TYR A 25 1.64 -16.33 4.80
CA TYR A 25 1.06 -17.19 5.82
C TYR A 25 -0.09 -17.96 5.19
N ASP A 26 0.07 -19.27 5.04
CA ASP A 26 -0.90 -20.17 4.40
C ASP A 26 -1.05 -21.43 5.27
N GLU A 27 -2.10 -21.45 6.06
CA GLU A 27 -2.36 -22.48 7.05
C GLU A 27 -3.68 -23.18 6.74
N VAL A 28 -3.67 -24.52 6.81
CA VAL A 28 -4.84 -25.34 6.50
C VAL A 28 -5.24 -26.14 7.73
N TYR A 29 -6.51 -26.11 8.08
CA TYR A 29 -7.12 -26.81 9.20
C TYR A 29 -8.18 -27.77 8.66
N TYR A 30 -7.95 -29.09 8.83
CA TYR A 30 -8.84 -30.11 8.32
C TYR A 30 -10.02 -30.32 9.27
N LEU A 31 -11.26 -30.37 8.71
CA LEU A 31 -12.51 -30.71 9.40
C LEU A 31 -12.89 -32.18 9.17
N THR A 32 -11.97 -32.95 8.60
CA THR A 32 -12.10 -34.39 8.36
C THR A 32 -10.88 -35.12 8.90
N GLU A 33 -11.10 -36.28 9.49
CA GLU A 33 -10.07 -37.21 9.94
C GLU A 33 -10.36 -38.59 9.36
N ASN A 34 -9.38 -39.23 8.71
CA ASN A 34 -9.56 -40.53 8.02
C ASN A 34 -10.77 -40.58 7.06
N GLY A 35 -11.03 -39.45 6.34
CA GLY A 35 -12.13 -39.31 5.39
C GLY A 35 -13.52 -39.12 6.02
N LYS A 36 -13.59 -39.03 7.34
CA LYS A 36 -14.85 -38.80 8.07
C LYS A 36 -14.86 -37.40 8.71
N PRO A 37 -16.01 -36.73 8.80
CA PRO A 37 -16.11 -35.47 9.53
C PRO A 37 -15.67 -35.63 10.99
N VAL A 38 -14.92 -34.65 11.51
CA VAL A 38 -14.58 -34.59 12.94
C VAL A 38 -15.83 -34.39 13.79
N SER A 39 -15.78 -34.68 15.10
CA SER A 39 -16.91 -34.44 15.99
C SER A 39 -17.27 -32.95 16.04
N LYS A 40 -18.55 -32.65 16.30
CA LYS A 40 -19.04 -31.25 16.42
C LYS A 40 -18.24 -30.43 17.45
N LYS A 41 -17.72 -31.07 18.50
CA LYS A 41 -16.89 -30.41 19.50
C LYS A 41 -15.54 -30.01 18.87
N GLN A 42 -14.86 -30.96 18.25
CA GLN A 42 -13.57 -30.72 17.56
C GLN A 42 -13.72 -29.68 16.43
N GLU A 43 -14.81 -29.75 15.66
CA GLU A 43 -15.08 -28.75 14.61
C GLU A 43 -15.16 -27.33 15.18
N ARG A 44 -15.86 -27.14 16.31
CA ARG A 44 -15.96 -25.82 16.97
C ARG A 44 -14.59 -25.33 17.45
N GLU A 45 -13.78 -26.22 18.01
CA GLU A 45 -12.42 -25.89 18.47
C GLU A 45 -11.51 -25.49 17.30
N ILE A 46 -11.54 -26.26 16.20
CA ILE A 46 -10.76 -25.96 14.98
C ILE A 46 -11.19 -24.62 14.37
N ARG A 47 -12.50 -24.36 14.26
CA ARG A 47 -13.03 -23.09 13.74
C ARG A 47 -12.64 -21.91 14.64
N ALA A 48 -12.69 -22.07 15.96
CA ALA A 48 -12.27 -21.06 16.91
C ALA A 48 -10.76 -20.76 16.78
N PHE A 49 -9.94 -21.79 16.64
CA PHE A 49 -8.51 -21.67 16.46
C PHE A 49 -8.14 -20.95 15.14
N ALA A 50 -8.73 -21.39 14.02
CA ALA A 50 -8.51 -20.74 12.71
C ALA A 50 -8.91 -19.25 12.73
N LYS A 51 -10.03 -18.92 13.40
CA LYS A 51 -10.50 -17.53 13.56
C LYS A 51 -9.56 -16.70 14.45
N ALA A 52 -9.03 -17.28 15.53
CA ALA A 52 -8.07 -16.63 16.40
C ALA A 52 -6.76 -16.34 15.63
N ARG A 53 -6.30 -17.32 14.85
CA ARG A 53 -5.11 -17.18 14.01
C ARG A 53 -5.27 -16.12 12.93
N ASP A 54 -6.42 -16.06 12.26
CA ASP A 54 -6.72 -15.00 11.28
C ASP A 54 -6.70 -13.60 11.93
N LYS A 55 -7.22 -13.48 13.17
CA LYS A 55 -7.18 -12.22 13.91
C LYS A 55 -5.76 -11.80 14.29
N GLU A 56 -4.93 -12.73 14.73
CA GLU A 56 -3.52 -12.51 15.06
C GLU A 56 -2.75 -12.02 13.82
N LEU A 57 -2.88 -12.71 12.70
CA LEU A 57 -2.22 -12.33 11.44
C LEU A 57 -2.74 -10.99 10.91
N LEU A 58 -4.04 -10.67 11.13
CA LEU A 58 -4.58 -9.34 10.80
C LEU A 58 -3.93 -8.25 11.63
N GLN A 59 -3.76 -8.48 12.93
CA GLN A 59 -3.09 -7.54 13.81
C GLN A 59 -1.64 -7.30 13.38
N TYR A 60 -0.91 -8.37 13.08
CA TYR A 60 0.45 -8.28 12.55
C TYR A 60 0.52 -7.50 11.22
N GLN A 61 -0.43 -7.73 10.31
CA GLN A 61 -0.53 -6.98 9.06
C GLN A 61 -0.75 -5.47 9.30
N ILE A 62 -1.57 -5.11 10.29
CA ILE A 62 -1.83 -3.72 10.67
C ILE A 62 -0.55 -3.08 11.23
N GLU A 63 0.14 -3.75 12.13
CA GLU A 63 1.38 -3.26 12.75
C GLU A 63 2.49 -3.07 11.71
N TYR A 64 2.67 -4.04 10.82
CA TYR A 64 3.61 -3.94 9.70
C TYR A 64 3.30 -2.72 8.82
N GLN A 65 2.00 -2.51 8.49
CA GLN A 65 1.58 -1.36 7.70
C GLN A 65 1.84 -0.03 8.42
N GLN A 66 1.60 0.02 9.75
CA GLN A 66 1.89 1.21 10.55
C GLN A 66 3.38 1.53 10.59
N GLN A 67 4.25 0.53 10.69
CA GLN A 67 5.70 0.72 10.64
C GLN A 67 6.15 1.27 9.28
N LEU A 68 5.61 0.74 8.17
CA LEU A 68 5.89 1.27 6.83
C LEU A 68 5.42 2.72 6.68
N ASP A 69 4.24 3.05 7.19
CA ASP A 69 3.68 4.40 7.10
C ASP A 69 4.47 5.39 7.99
N ALA A 70 4.93 4.96 9.16
CA ALA A 70 5.76 5.77 10.06
C ALA A 70 7.16 6.07 9.50
N ALA A 71 7.74 5.12 8.78
CA ALA A 71 9.04 5.30 8.12
C ALA A 71 9.00 6.23 6.90
N ASN A 72 7.80 6.67 6.48
CA ASN A 72 7.63 7.43 5.26
C ASN A 72 7.87 8.94 5.50
N PRO A 73 8.80 9.57 4.75
CA PRO A 73 9.13 10.99 4.91
C PRO A 73 8.12 11.96 4.26
N ILE A 74 7.09 11.46 3.58
CA ILE A 74 6.11 12.30 2.88
C ILE A 74 5.12 12.94 3.85
N LYS A 75 4.92 14.26 3.67
CA LYS A 75 3.92 15.05 4.37
C LYS A 75 2.98 15.73 3.37
N PHE A 76 1.79 16.06 3.84
CA PHE A 76 0.76 16.72 3.04
C PHE A 76 0.39 18.08 3.64
N HIS A 77 0.04 19.03 2.79
CA HIS A 77 -0.64 20.25 3.18
C HIS A 77 -2.07 19.95 3.64
N LYS A 78 -2.72 20.92 4.30
CA LYS A 78 -4.12 20.79 4.74
C LYS A 78 -5.10 20.59 3.60
N ASP A 79 -4.78 21.10 2.41
CA ASP A 79 -5.57 20.96 1.18
C ASP A 79 -5.33 19.64 0.43
N GLY A 80 -4.49 18.75 0.96
CA GLY A 80 -4.19 17.44 0.40
C GLY A 80 -3.01 17.42 -0.57
N ARG A 81 -2.41 18.58 -0.93
CA ARG A 81 -1.22 18.61 -1.79
C ARG A 81 0.00 18.01 -1.09
N ILE A 82 0.88 17.40 -1.85
CA ILE A 82 2.15 16.84 -1.35
C ILE A 82 3.12 17.99 -1.06
N ILE A 83 3.70 18.02 0.15
CA ILE A 83 4.74 19.00 0.50
C ILE A 83 5.97 18.72 -0.34
N GLY A 84 6.45 19.74 -1.06
CA GLY A 84 7.58 19.64 -1.99
C GLY A 84 7.21 19.35 -3.43
N LEU A 85 5.92 19.17 -3.75
CA LEU A 85 5.41 19.14 -5.12
C LEU A 85 4.49 20.35 -5.34
N THR A 86 4.79 21.18 -6.33
CA THR A 86 3.99 22.36 -6.67
C THR A 86 3.73 22.39 -8.16
N ARG A 87 2.50 22.77 -8.56
CA ARG A 87 2.21 23.17 -9.94
C ARG A 87 2.45 24.66 -10.07
N GLN A 88 3.18 25.07 -11.08
CA GLN A 88 3.41 26.49 -11.38
C GLN A 88 3.56 26.73 -12.87
N GLN A 89 3.15 27.91 -13.30
CA GLN A 89 3.47 28.45 -14.61
C GLN A 89 4.84 29.11 -14.53
N GLN A 90 5.75 28.71 -15.40
CA GLN A 90 7.09 29.27 -15.49
C GLN A 90 7.21 30.01 -16.82
N GLN A 91 7.56 31.28 -16.75
CA GLN A 91 7.85 32.05 -17.94
C GLN A 91 9.32 31.82 -18.36
N ASN A 92 9.52 31.22 -19.53
CA ASN A 92 10.83 31.05 -20.15
C ASN A 92 10.80 31.80 -21.48
N ASN A 93 11.57 32.90 -21.58
CA ASN A 93 11.84 33.61 -22.83
C ASN A 93 10.65 33.73 -23.81
N GLU A 94 9.54 34.29 -23.43
CA GLU A 94 8.31 34.46 -24.24
C GLU A 94 7.32 33.28 -24.27
N ARG A 95 7.62 32.15 -23.61
CA ARG A 95 6.65 31.05 -23.49
C ARG A 95 6.32 30.78 -22.05
N GLU A 96 5.04 30.69 -21.75
CA GLU A 96 4.57 30.15 -20.49
C GLU A 96 4.62 28.62 -20.56
N ALA A 97 5.21 28.00 -19.56
CA ALA A 97 5.24 26.55 -19.41
C ALA A 97 4.55 26.13 -18.11
N ASP A 98 3.57 25.24 -18.21
CA ASP A 98 2.92 24.64 -17.04
C ASP A 98 3.73 23.42 -16.59
N ILE A 99 4.20 23.44 -15.34
CA ILE A 99 5.10 22.43 -14.82
C ILE A 99 4.72 21.98 -13.41
N PHE A 100 5.03 20.71 -13.10
CA PHE A 100 5.22 20.28 -11.73
C PHE A 100 6.68 20.51 -11.32
N LYS A 101 6.88 21.27 -10.26
CA LYS A 101 8.19 21.49 -9.65
C LYS A 101 8.31 20.66 -8.37
N LEU A 102 9.40 19.91 -8.28
CA LEU A 102 9.75 19.09 -7.11
C LEU A 102 10.85 19.78 -6.31
N ARG A 103 10.68 19.80 -4.98
CA ARG A 103 11.69 20.18 -4.00
C ARG A 103 11.59 19.26 -2.80
N MET A 104 12.30 18.13 -2.86
CA MET A 104 12.20 17.08 -1.85
C MET A 104 13.43 17.07 -0.96
N ARG A 105 13.22 17.03 0.37
CA ARG A 105 14.30 16.78 1.32
C ARG A 105 14.54 15.28 1.39
N LEU A 106 15.77 14.85 1.15
CA LEU A 106 16.18 13.45 1.23
C LEU A 106 16.48 13.04 2.69
N PRO A 107 16.57 11.72 2.99
CA PRO A 107 16.87 11.22 4.33
C PRO A 107 18.22 11.68 4.87
N ASP A 108 19.21 11.96 4.01
CA ASP A 108 20.52 12.50 4.36
C ASP A 108 20.50 14.02 4.64
N GLY A 109 19.32 14.66 4.57
CA GLY A 109 19.14 16.10 4.76
C GLY A 109 19.37 16.96 3.53
N SER A 110 19.88 16.42 2.44
CA SER A 110 20.06 17.13 1.18
C SER A 110 18.71 17.44 0.50
N ILE A 111 18.72 18.33 -0.49
CA ILE A 111 17.51 18.72 -1.23
C ILE A 111 17.68 18.32 -2.68
N SER A 112 16.76 17.50 -3.17
CA SER A 112 16.64 17.17 -4.59
C SER A 112 15.63 18.10 -5.27
N TRP A 113 15.99 18.58 -6.44
CA TRP A 113 15.15 19.43 -7.28
C TRP A 113 14.80 18.71 -8.57
N GLY A 114 13.64 19.05 -9.14
CA GLY A 114 13.22 18.56 -10.43
C GLY A 114 12.05 19.36 -10.98
N SER A 115 11.82 19.24 -12.28
CA SER A 115 10.65 19.78 -12.95
C SER A 115 10.14 18.80 -14.00
N ILE A 116 8.82 18.73 -14.17
CA ILE A 116 8.16 17.88 -15.16
C ILE A 116 7.15 18.75 -15.90
N SER A 117 7.28 18.83 -17.23
CA SER A 117 6.42 19.64 -18.06
C SER A 117 5.03 18.99 -18.18
N ILE A 118 4.01 19.76 -17.83
CA ILE A 118 2.62 19.40 -18.04
C ILE A 118 2.24 19.55 -19.51
N ASP A 119 2.78 20.58 -20.17
CA ASP A 119 2.52 20.83 -21.60
C ASP A 119 3.01 19.69 -22.49
N LEU A 120 4.16 19.08 -22.11
CA LEU A 120 4.73 17.99 -22.88
C LEU A 120 4.03 16.64 -22.63
N HIS A 121 3.66 16.36 -21.39
CA HIS A 121 3.19 15.03 -20.99
C HIS A 121 1.67 14.95 -20.77
N GLY A 122 0.98 16.09 -20.70
CA GLY A 122 -0.38 16.20 -20.18
C GLY A 122 -0.39 16.10 -18.65
N PHE A 123 -1.43 16.65 -18.02
CA PHE A 123 -1.53 16.76 -16.56
C PHE A 123 -1.42 15.41 -15.84
N ASP A 124 -2.13 14.39 -16.32
CA ASP A 124 -2.20 13.08 -15.66
C ASP A 124 -0.86 12.34 -15.72
N ASN A 125 -0.21 12.35 -16.88
CA ASN A 125 1.09 11.71 -17.04
C ASN A 125 2.20 12.48 -16.31
N ALA A 126 2.18 13.81 -16.36
CA ALA A 126 3.13 14.65 -15.64
C ALA A 126 3.03 14.42 -14.12
N PHE A 127 1.80 14.31 -13.58
CA PHE A 127 1.59 13.99 -12.18
C PHE A 127 2.08 12.58 -11.82
N ALA A 128 1.81 11.57 -12.67
CA ALA A 128 2.32 10.22 -12.47
C ALA A 128 3.85 10.17 -12.46
N LEU A 129 4.50 10.85 -13.40
CA LEU A 129 5.98 10.97 -13.44
C LEU A 129 6.53 11.69 -12.20
N ALA A 130 5.85 12.72 -11.70
CA ALA A 130 6.22 13.39 -10.46
C ALA A 130 6.14 12.44 -9.25
N LEU A 131 5.08 11.63 -9.16
CA LEU A 131 4.97 10.62 -8.10
C LEU A 131 6.06 9.54 -8.20
N GLU A 132 6.36 9.02 -9.40
CA GLU A 132 7.43 8.05 -9.60
C GLU A 132 8.76 8.62 -9.14
N ARG A 133 9.05 9.87 -9.50
CA ARG A 133 10.29 10.54 -9.08
C ARG A 133 10.38 10.70 -7.55
N ILE A 134 9.29 11.05 -6.89
CA ILE A 134 9.22 11.13 -5.42
C ILE A 134 9.44 9.75 -4.79
N VAL A 135 8.81 8.71 -5.35
CA VAL A 135 8.95 7.32 -4.89
C VAL A 135 10.41 6.86 -4.97
N GLU A 136 11.09 7.14 -6.07
CA GLU A 136 12.52 6.82 -6.26
C GLU A 136 13.40 7.57 -5.25
N LEU A 137 13.24 8.89 -5.15
CA LEU A 137 14.06 9.76 -4.30
C LEU A 137 13.95 9.41 -2.81
N LEU A 138 12.78 8.99 -2.36
CA LEU A 138 12.48 8.73 -0.94
C LEU A 138 12.32 7.25 -0.63
N ALA A 139 12.60 6.36 -1.59
CA ALA A 139 12.44 4.90 -1.47
C ALA A 139 11.07 4.48 -0.91
N ILE A 140 9.98 5.13 -1.38
CA ILE A 140 8.64 4.90 -0.87
C ILE A 140 8.12 3.53 -1.32
N ASN A 141 7.61 2.75 -0.37
CA ASN A 141 6.95 1.50 -0.71
C ASN A 141 5.55 1.78 -1.30
N LYS A 142 5.33 1.40 -2.57
CA LYS A 142 4.06 1.59 -3.30
C LYS A 142 2.86 0.83 -2.70
N ARG A 143 3.09 -0.09 -1.77
CA ARG A 143 2.03 -0.83 -1.05
C ARG A 143 1.48 -0.08 0.16
N THR A 144 2.06 1.06 0.55
CA THR A 144 1.67 1.84 1.73
C THR A 144 0.40 2.66 1.51
N LYS A 145 -0.31 2.97 2.60
CA LYS A 145 -1.46 3.90 2.57
C LYS A 145 -1.04 5.29 2.10
N ILE A 146 0.17 5.72 2.45
CA ILE A 146 0.71 7.02 2.03
C ILE A 146 0.85 7.09 0.51
N TYR A 147 1.32 6.04 -0.16
CA TYR A 147 1.36 6.04 -1.62
C TYR A 147 -0.05 6.16 -2.25
N GLN A 148 -1.07 5.52 -1.65
CA GLN A 148 -2.45 5.68 -2.09
C GLN A 148 -2.94 7.12 -1.85
N GLN A 149 -2.56 7.75 -0.74
CA GLN A 149 -2.86 9.15 -0.46
C GLN A 149 -2.16 10.09 -1.45
N MET A 150 -0.89 9.83 -1.79
CA MET A 150 -0.18 10.57 -2.83
C MET A 150 -0.92 10.54 -4.18
N LYS A 151 -1.44 9.38 -4.60
CA LYS A 151 -2.24 9.28 -5.84
C LYS A 151 -3.52 10.12 -5.78
N LYS A 152 -4.19 10.13 -4.62
CA LYS A 152 -5.40 10.94 -4.41
C LYS A 152 -5.12 12.44 -4.41
N ALA A 153 -3.90 12.85 -4.06
CA ALA A 153 -3.49 14.25 -4.05
C ALA A 153 -3.58 14.93 -5.43
N LYS A 154 -3.68 14.16 -6.52
CA LYS A 154 -3.87 14.70 -7.89
C LYS A 154 -5.04 15.69 -7.97
N ALA A 155 -6.12 15.43 -7.26
CA ALA A 155 -7.31 16.28 -7.26
C ALA A 155 -7.11 17.66 -6.60
N ALA A 156 -5.98 17.86 -5.89
CA ALA A 156 -5.66 19.12 -5.21
C ALA A 156 -4.75 20.06 -6.04
N TYR A 157 -4.36 19.65 -7.26
CA TYR A 157 -3.52 20.42 -8.18
C TYR A 157 -4.32 20.89 -9.38
#